data_a6a731f1692c32d25ae830e06961fb8b
#
_entry.id   a6a731f1692c32d25ae830e06961fb8b
#
_cell.length_a   1.000
_cell.length_b   1.000
_cell.length_c   1.000
_cell.angle_alpha   90.00
_cell.angle_beta   90.00
_cell.angle_gamma   90.00
#
_symmetry.space_group_name_H-M   'P 1'
#
loop_
_entity.id
_entity.type
_entity.pdbx_description
1 polymer ?
#
loop_
_entity_poly.entity_id
_entity_poly.type
_entity_poly.pdbx_seq_one_letter_code
_entity_poly.pdbx_strand_id
1 'polypeptide(L)'
;MEQRRKNLMQLFIPICLETLLYMLSGMVDTLMLSSVNDQAVGAVGTANTYIGIFIIMFSVISSGMVAVMTQNIGAGRPGVAYQARQLGLAFNAVLGVIMSLFLSLGAGTILSGVGVADALMQPARTYLQIVGGFCILNALIPICSSYLRAFGFSKEPLYASIIGNVINFCLNAFFLFVLHKGVAGVATATVISRIINLVIVVLLGAVLVKAKQHPERESNREVMGQIIRIGLPSACETAIYNVSMTLVIRFLNQMDAQGLNVTARSYTMQITNFSYCVGAALAQANAIMTGWRIGAKEYDACDRGTRKAAIIGVIVAVILETMFALCSGWIMQLFSKDPQMVSLVGKLLAIDIVLEMGRVTNLVYGQALKTSGDAVFPVVMGACFMILCSVGGTYLFGIRLGLLAVGAYIGMTGDECVRAVGMYLRWKSGKWKEKGLVKSR
;
A
#
# COMPACT_ATOMS: atom_id res chain seq x y z
N MET A 1 -16.41 22.12 16.14
CA MET A 1 -16.59 20.75 15.65
C MET A 1 -16.13 19.82 16.75
N GLU A 2 -17.04 19.08 17.34
CA GLU A 2 -16.68 18.03 18.28
C GLU A 2 -15.94 16.95 17.49
N GLN A 3 -14.62 16.88 17.65
CA GLN A 3 -13.81 15.77 17.12
C GLN A 3 -14.40 14.50 17.72
N ARG A 4 -15.08 13.69 16.92
CA ARG A 4 -15.40 12.33 17.33
C ARG A 4 -14.07 11.60 17.54
N ARG A 5 -13.54 11.66 18.77
CA ARG A 5 -12.35 10.90 19.18
C ARG A 5 -12.64 9.42 18.99
N LYS A 6 -12.32 8.89 17.81
CA LYS A 6 -12.53 7.49 17.51
C LYS A 6 -11.44 6.65 18.16
N ASN A 7 -11.81 5.47 18.62
CA ASN A 7 -10.88 4.46 19.10
C ASN A 7 -10.14 3.82 17.91
N LEU A 8 -8.95 3.25 18.20
CA LEU A 8 -8.13 2.58 17.19
C LEU A 8 -8.94 1.57 16.34
N MET A 9 -9.77 0.74 16.97
CA MET A 9 -10.59 -0.26 16.28
C MET A 9 -11.66 0.33 15.36
N GLN A 10 -12.20 1.49 15.70
CA GLN A 10 -13.18 2.19 14.87
C GLN A 10 -12.58 2.77 13.58
N LEU A 11 -11.27 3.04 13.57
CA LEU A 11 -10.52 3.41 12.37
C LEU A 11 -10.00 2.16 11.65
N PHE A 12 -9.42 1.24 12.41
CA PHE A 12 -8.75 0.06 11.89
C PHE A 12 -9.70 -0.87 11.10
N ILE A 13 -10.85 -1.24 11.69
CA ILE A 13 -11.76 -2.22 11.06
C ILE A 13 -12.22 -1.76 9.67
N PRO A 14 -12.73 -0.52 9.46
CA PRO A 14 -13.11 -0.08 8.12
C PRO A 14 -11.95 -0.01 7.15
N ILE A 15 -10.77 0.44 7.58
CA ILE A 15 -9.57 0.51 6.73
C ILE A 15 -9.10 -0.90 6.33
N CYS A 16 -9.13 -1.84 7.27
CA CYS A 16 -8.77 -3.24 7.04
C CYS A 16 -9.72 -3.89 6.02
N LEU A 17 -11.03 -3.74 6.22
CA LEU A 17 -12.03 -4.27 5.31
C LEU A 17 -11.90 -3.66 3.91
N GLU A 18 -11.64 -2.35 3.80
CA GLU A 18 -11.43 -1.69 2.51
C GLU A 18 -10.19 -2.23 1.79
N THR A 19 -9.08 -2.43 2.53
CA THR A 19 -7.83 -2.96 1.95
C THR A 19 -8.01 -4.41 1.49
N LEU A 20 -8.68 -5.24 2.29
CA LEU A 20 -9.00 -6.63 1.93
C LEU A 20 -9.95 -6.69 0.72
N LEU A 21 -10.97 -5.83 0.67
CA LEU A 21 -11.87 -5.75 -0.48
C LEU A 21 -11.15 -5.34 -1.76
N TYR A 22 -10.20 -4.40 -1.67
CA TYR A 22 -9.38 -4.00 -2.81
C TYR A 22 -8.55 -5.18 -3.34
N MET A 23 -7.94 -5.95 -2.43
CA MET A 23 -7.18 -7.15 -2.77
C MET A 23 -8.06 -8.23 -3.41
N LEU A 24 -9.22 -8.53 -2.81
CA LEU A 24 -10.18 -9.50 -3.32
C LEU A 24 -10.75 -9.09 -4.69
N SER A 25 -11.02 -7.81 -4.90
CA SER A 25 -11.50 -7.30 -6.21
C SER A 25 -10.48 -7.58 -7.31
N GLY A 26 -9.19 -7.35 -7.08
CA GLY A 26 -8.15 -7.69 -8.04
C GLY A 26 -8.09 -9.19 -8.37
N MET A 27 -8.32 -10.06 -7.36
CA MET A 27 -8.39 -11.52 -7.59
C MET A 27 -9.62 -11.90 -8.41
N VAL A 28 -10.78 -11.30 -8.12
CA VAL A 28 -12.03 -11.54 -8.87
C VAL A 28 -11.88 -11.08 -10.32
N ASP A 29 -11.32 -9.90 -10.57
CA ASP A 29 -11.04 -9.40 -11.92
C ASP A 29 -10.17 -10.39 -12.71
N THR A 30 -9.13 -10.92 -12.08
CA THR A 30 -8.23 -11.92 -12.68
C THR A 30 -8.96 -13.22 -12.99
N LEU A 31 -9.78 -13.73 -12.06
CA LEU A 31 -10.59 -14.94 -12.27
C LEU A 31 -11.63 -14.76 -13.38
N MET A 32 -12.30 -13.61 -13.44
CA MET A 32 -13.24 -13.34 -14.53
C MET A 32 -12.54 -13.24 -15.88
N LEU A 33 -11.34 -12.67 -15.91
CA LEU A 33 -10.56 -12.53 -17.13
C LEU A 33 -9.98 -13.89 -17.60
N SER A 34 -9.58 -14.77 -16.67
CA SER A 34 -9.09 -16.12 -17.00
C SER A 34 -10.15 -17.00 -17.66
N SER A 35 -11.45 -16.71 -17.44
CA SER A 35 -12.54 -17.38 -18.15
C SER A 35 -12.61 -17.02 -19.65
N VAL A 36 -11.93 -15.97 -20.07
CA VAL A 36 -11.82 -15.59 -21.50
C VAL A 36 -10.63 -16.28 -22.15
N ASN A 37 -9.42 -16.00 -21.65
CA ASN A 37 -8.19 -16.72 -21.99
C ASN A 37 -7.03 -16.32 -21.06
N ASP A 38 -6.00 -17.16 -20.96
CA ASP A 38 -4.82 -16.92 -20.13
C ASP A 38 -3.97 -15.75 -20.63
N GLN A 39 -3.95 -15.50 -21.93
CA GLN A 39 -3.21 -14.37 -22.54
C GLN A 39 -3.77 -13.03 -22.04
N ALA A 40 -5.09 -12.92 -21.87
CA ALA A 40 -5.73 -11.71 -21.33
C ALA A 40 -5.24 -11.42 -19.90
N VAL A 41 -5.11 -12.46 -19.05
CA VAL A 41 -4.59 -12.33 -17.68
C VAL A 41 -3.14 -11.84 -17.69
N GLY A 42 -2.28 -12.44 -18.52
CA GLY A 42 -0.88 -12.05 -18.67
C GLY A 42 -0.73 -10.61 -19.18
N ALA A 43 -1.55 -10.21 -20.13
CA ALA A 43 -1.57 -8.87 -20.70
C ALA A 43 -1.96 -7.80 -19.65
N VAL A 44 -3.03 -8.05 -18.89
CA VAL A 44 -3.49 -7.13 -17.82
C VAL A 44 -2.49 -7.08 -16.68
N GLY A 45 -1.90 -8.19 -16.26
CA GLY A 45 -0.85 -8.25 -15.26
C GLY A 45 0.37 -7.40 -15.64
N THR A 46 0.80 -7.54 -16.91
CA THR A 46 1.90 -6.72 -17.47
C THR A 46 1.55 -5.23 -17.42
N ALA A 47 0.39 -4.83 -17.92
CA ALA A 47 -0.03 -3.43 -17.93
C ALA A 47 -0.14 -2.84 -16.49
N ASN A 48 -0.67 -3.61 -15.53
CA ASN A 48 -0.78 -3.19 -14.13
C ASN A 48 0.59 -2.98 -13.47
N THR A 49 1.63 -3.70 -13.88
CA THR A 49 3.00 -3.48 -13.39
C THR A 49 3.47 -2.06 -13.70
N TYR A 50 3.24 -1.56 -14.92
CA TYR A 50 3.61 -0.19 -15.30
C TYR A 50 2.76 0.86 -14.62
N ILE A 51 1.44 0.64 -14.52
CA ILE A 51 0.55 1.53 -13.77
C ILE A 51 1.02 1.63 -12.32
N GLY A 52 1.44 0.51 -11.71
CA GLY A 52 1.94 0.43 -10.34
C GLY A 52 3.15 1.33 -10.06
N ILE A 53 4.05 1.51 -11.03
CA ILE A 53 5.20 2.40 -10.89
C ILE A 53 4.75 3.85 -10.65
N PHE A 54 3.75 4.31 -11.38
CA PHE A 54 3.23 5.68 -11.24
C PHE A 54 2.41 5.89 -9.96
N ILE A 55 1.79 4.83 -9.43
CA ILE A 55 1.10 4.88 -8.13
C ILE A 55 2.07 5.28 -7.01
N ILE A 56 3.33 4.83 -7.07
CA ILE A 56 4.37 5.22 -6.11
C ILE A 56 4.59 6.73 -6.14
N MET A 57 4.60 7.35 -7.31
CA MET A 57 4.76 8.81 -7.45
C MET A 57 3.59 9.57 -6.78
N PHE A 58 2.37 9.08 -6.94
CA PHE A 58 1.19 9.69 -6.30
C PHE A 58 1.21 9.54 -4.78
N SER A 59 1.83 8.49 -4.27
CA SER A 59 1.94 8.23 -2.83
C SER A 59 2.80 9.27 -2.09
N VAL A 60 3.69 9.99 -2.78
CA VAL A 60 4.46 11.11 -2.22
C VAL A 60 3.54 12.12 -1.56
N ILE A 61 2.55 12.59 -2.31
CA ILE A 61 1.61 13.60 -1.81
C ILE A 61 0.66 12.99 -0.78
N SER A 62 0.11 11.81 -1.06
CA SER A 62 -0.89 11.18 -0.18
C SER A 62 -0.34 10.90 1.23
N SER A 63 0.88 10.38 1.36
CA SER A 63 1.49 10.06 2.66
C SER A 63 1.85 11.31 3.46
N GLY A 64 2.47 12.31 2.80
CA GLY A 64 2.81 13.58 3.45
C GLY A 64 1.57 14.37 3.90
N MET A 65 0.54 14.36 3.07
CA MET A 65 -0.71 15.05 3.35
C MET A 65 -1.44 14.49 4.57
N VAL A 66 -1.44 13.17 4.80
CA VAL A 66 -2.05 12.56 6.00
C VAL A 66 -1.43 13.12 7.27
N ALA A 67 -0.11 13.24 7.34
CA ALA A 67 0.59 13.79 8.51
C ALA A 67 0.22 15.27 8.74
N VAL A 68 0.26 16.08 7.68
CA VAL A 68 -0.10 17.51 7.77
C VAL A 68 -1.54 17.70 8.20
N MET A 69 -2.48 16.98 7.59
CA MET A 69 -3.90 17.07 7.92
C MET A 69 -4.18 16.65 9.37
N THR A 70 -3.71 15.47 9.77
CA THR A 70 -4.03 14.92 11.09
C THR A 70 -3.43 15.74 12.21
N GLN A 71 -2.19 16.24 12.08
CA GLN A 71 -1.59 17.13 13.08
C GLN A 71 -2.32 18.47 13.18
N ASN A 72 -2.71 19.09 12.06
CA ASN A 72 -3.46 20.35 12.08
C ASN A 72 -4.88 20.15 12.66
N ILE A 73 -5.55 19.05 12.35
CA ILE A 73 -6.84 18.72 12.97
C ILE A 73 -6.68 18.55 14.49
N GLY A 74 -5.63 17.83 14.93
CA GLY A 74 -5.33 17.67 16.36
C GLY A 74 -5.04 18.98 17.08
N ALA A 75 -4.43 19.94 16.37
CA ALA A 75 -4.14 21.30 16.87
C ALA A 75 -5.34 22.25 16.80
N GLY A 76 -6.53 21.79 16.40
CA GLY A 76 -7.72 22.64 16.28
C GLY A 76 -7.70 23.55 15.04
N ARG A 77 -6.93 23.23 14.00
CA ARG A 77 -6.74 24.03 12.77
C ARG A 77 -7.26 23.30 11.51
N PRO A 78 -8.57 22.95 11.45
CA PRO A 78 -9.14 22.20 10.32
C PRO A 78 -9.08 22.93 8.99
N GLY A 79 -9.00 24.26 8.98
CA GLY A 79 -8.83 25.07 7.77
C GLY A 79 -7.51 24.78 7.04
N VAL A 80 -6.41 24.55 7.77
CA VAL A 80 -5.12 24.17 7.19
C VAL A 80 -5.17 22.73 6.65
N ALA A 81 -5.88 21.83 7.32
CA ALA A 81 -6.10 20.47 6.80
C ALA A 81 -6.89 20.49 5.48
N TYR A 82 -7.90 21.34 5.36
CA TYR A 82 -8.61 21.55 4.10
C TYR A 82 -7.70 22.13 3.01
N GLN A 83 -6.84 23.11 3.35
CA GLN A 83 -5.85 23.67 2.44
C GLN A 83 -4.86 22.60 1.95
N ALA A 84 -4.36 21.74 2.84
CA ALA A 84 -3.48 20.63 2.49
C ALA A 84 -4.15 19.68 1.48
N ARG A 85 -5.45 19.36 1.68
CA ARG A 85 -6.23 18.61 0.70
C ARG A 85 -6.27 19.29 -0.66
N GLN A 86 -6.58 20.61 -0.71
CA GLN A 86 -6.69 21.33 -1.98
C GLN A 86 -5.36 21.32 -2.74
N LEU A 87 -4.25 21.59 -2.05
CA LEU A 87 -2.91 21.57 -2.64
C LEU A 87 -2.54 20.15 -3.11
N GLY A 88 -2.83 19.13 -2.32
CA GLY A 88 -2.59 17.74 -2.69
C GLY A 88 -3.42 17.32 -3.91
N LEU A 89 -4.69 17.68 -3.97
CA LEU A 89 -5.56 17.41 -5.13
C LEU A 89 -5.04 18.14 -6.39
N ALA A 90 -4.69 19.42 -6.29
CA ALA A 90 -4.18 20.18 -7.42
C ALA A 90 -2.88 19.57 -7.97
N PHE A 91 -1.93 19.24 -7.09
CA PHE A 91 -0.66 18.65 -7.50
C PHE A 91 -0.86 17.27 -8.14
N ASN A 92 -1.60 16.37 -7.46
CA ASN A 92 -1.85 15.03 -7.99
C ASN A 92 -2.77 15.03 -9.23
N ALA A 93 -3.65 16.02 -9.39
CA ALA A 93 -4.43 16.19 -10.62
C ALA A 93 -3.52 16.50 -11.81
N VAL A 94 -2.62 17.49 -11.67
CA VAL A 94 -1.66 17.84 -12.72
C VAL A 94 -0.76 16.63 -13.04
N LEU A 95 -0.15 16.03 -12.03
CA LEU A 95 0.70 14.85 -12.23
C LEU A 95 -0.09 13.68 -12.82
N GLY A 96 -1.32 13.47 -12.36
CA GLY A 96 -2.22 12.41 -12.85
C GLY A 96 -2.60 12.61 -14.33
N VAL A 97 -2.88 13.84 -14.75
CA VAL A 97 -3.13 14.14 -16.18
C VAL A 97 -1.90 13.86 -17.01
N ILE A 98 -0.72 14.34 -16.59
CA ILE A 98 0.55 14.10 -17.31
C ILE A 98 0.80 12.60 -17.46
N MET A 99 0.66 11.83 -16.37
CA MET A 99 0.87 10.37 -16.39
C MET A 99 -0.19 9.64 -17.19
N SER A 100 -1.44 10.09 -17.14
CA SER A 100 -2.52 9.52 -17.96
C SER A 100 -2.25 9.68 -19.46
N LEU A 101 -1.83 10.87 -19.87
CA LEU A 101 -1.44 11.14 -21.26
C LEU A 101 -0.22 10.31 -21.65
N PHE A 102 0.82 10.25 -20.79
CA PHE A 102 2.02 9.47 -21.04
C PHE A 102 1.72 7.98 -21.22
N LEU A 103 0.91 7.38 -20.33
CA LEU A 103 0.55 5.97 -20.42
C LEU A 103 -0.38 5.67 -21.60
N SER A 104 -1.33 6.55 -21.89
CA SER A 104 -2.25 6.33 -23.00
C SER A 104 -1.58 6.47 -24.37
N LEU A 105 -0.85 7.56 -24.57
CA LEU A 105 -0.18 7.84 -25.85
C LEU A 105 1.07 6.98 -26.06
N GLY A 106 1.83 6.73 -24.98
CA GLY A 106 3.06 5.95 -24.97
C GLY A 106 2.88 4.44 -24.85
N ALA A 107 1.66 3.92 -24.72
CA ALA A 107 1.38 2.52 -24.43
C ALA A 107 2.14 1.55 -25.34
N GLY A 108 2.11 1.79 -26.65
CA GLY A 108 2.82 0.94 -27.64
C GLY A 108 4.33 0.96 -27.45
N THR A 109 4.91 2.16 -27.32
CA THR A 109 6.37 2.35 -27.14
C THR A 109 6.87 1.77 -25.83
N ILE A 110 6.11 1.95 -24.73
CA ILE A 110 6.44 1.40 -23.42
C ILE A 110 6.49 -0.13 -23.47
N LEU A 111 5.43 -0.76 -24.01
CA LEU A 111 5.34 -2.22 -24.06
C LEU A 111 6.36 -2.84 -25.03
N SER A 112 6.61 -2.23 -26.19
CA SER A 112 7.62 -2.71 -27.14
C SER A 112 9.04 -2.54 -26.60
N GLY A 113 9.31 -1.43 -25.91
CA GLY A 113 10.63 -1.16 -25.29
C GLY A 113 11.03 -2.14 -24.21
N VAL A 114 10.05 -2.85 -23.62
CA VAL A 114 10.28 -3.86 -22.57
C VAL A 114 10.21 -5.30 -23.12
N GLY A 115 9.93 -5.47 -24.41
CA GLY A 115 9.93 -6.77 -25.04
C GLY A 115 8.73 -7.65 -24.66
N VAL A 116 7.54 -7.06 -24.55
CA VAL A 116 6.30 -7.82 -24.33
C VAL A 116 6.05 -8.72 -25.54
N ALA A 117 5.72 -10.00 -25.27
CA ALA A 117 5.44 -10.98 -26.34
C ALA A 117 4.30 -10.51 -27.26
N ASP A 118 4.44 -10.76 -28.56
CA ASP A 118 3.48 -10.31 -29.57
C ASP A 118 2.04 -10.73 -29.28
N ALA A 119 1.84 -11.94 -28.74
CA ALA A 119 0.54 -12.45 -28.35
C ALA A 119 -0.15 -11.62 -27.24
N LEU A 120 0.62 -10.96 -26.38
CA LEU A 120 0.12 -10.13 -25.28
C LEU A 120 0.06 -8.65 -25.64
N MET A 121 0.71 -8.24 -26.74
CA MET A 121 0.92 -6.83 -27.09
C MET A 121 -0.39 -6.06 -27.24
N GLN A 122 -1.32 -6.57 -28.06
CA GLN A 122 -2.59 -5.88 -28.34
C GLN A 122 -3.49 -5.78 -27.09
N PRO A 123 -3.75 -6.88 -26.34
CA PRO A 123 -4.54 -6.78 -25.10
C PRO A 123 -3.90 -5.88 -24.04
N ALA A 124 -2.56 -5.96 -23.84
CA ALA A 124 -1.84 -5.13 -22.90
C ALA A 124 -1.89 -3.64 -23.28
N ARG A 125 -1.72 -3.33 -24.59
CA ARG A 125 -1.85 -1.97 -25.11
C ARG A 125 -3.24 -1.41 -24.88
N THR A 126 -4.27 -2.16 -25.20
CA THR A 126 -5.67 -1.75 -24.98
C THR A 126 -5.95 -1.45 -23.52
N TYR A 127 -5.52 -2.32 -22.62
CA TYR A 127 -5.70 -2.11 -21.19
C TYR A 127 -4.92 -0.89 -20.68
N LEU A 128 -3.66 -0.75 -21.09
CA LEU A 128 -2.81 0.37 -20.69
C LEU A 128 -3.33 1.71 -21.23
N GLN A 129 -3.87 1.73 -22.45
CA GLN A 129 -4.50 2.92 -23.01
C GLN A 129 -5.76 3.35 -22.24
N ILE A 130 -6.63 2.39 -21.88
CA ILE A 130 -7.88 2.69 -21.19
C ILE A 130 -7.60 2.98 -19.70
N VAL A 131 -7.06 2.04 -18.94
CA VAL A 131 -6.86 2.20 -17.48
C VAL A 131 -5.72 3.16 -17.18
N GLY A 132 -4.63 3.11 -17.94
CA GLY A 132 -3.52 4.06 -17.85
C GLY A 132 -3.94 5.47 -18.26
N GLY A 133 -4.79 5.61 -19.28
CA GLY A 133 -5.35 6.89 -19.71
C GLY A 133 -6.21 7.57 -18.63
N PHE A 134 -6.73 6.82 -17.69
CA PHE A 134 -7.44 7.31 -16.49
C PHE A 134 -6.63 7.13 -15.20
N CYS A 135 -5.30 7.10 -15.29
CA CYS A 135 -4.41 6.94 -14.13
C CYS A 135 -4.60 8.04 -13.08
N ILE A 136 -5.11 9.20 -13.46
CA ILE A 136 -5.52 10.30 -12.58
C ILE A 136 -6.47 9.83 -11.46
N LEU A 137 -7.32 8.84 -11.70
CA LEU A 137 -8.21 8.30 -10.68
C LEU A 137 -7.43 7.67 -9.53
N ASN A 138 -6.32 6.98 -9.83
CA ASN A 138 -5.40 6.43 -8.83
C ASN A 138 -4.67 7.52 -8.02
N ALA A 139 -4.54 8.74 -8.58
CA ALA A 139 -3.95 9.86 -7.89
C ALA A 139 -4.94 10.57 -6.95
N LEU A 140 -6.22 10.67 -7.32
CA LEU A 140 -7.21 11.48 -6.60
C LEU A 140 -7.98 10.71 -5.53
N ILE A 141 -8.36 9.45 -5.78
CA ILE A 141 -9.14 8.62 -4.84
C ILE A 141 -8.43 8.51 -3.47
N PRO A 142 -7.12 8.18 -3.38
CA PRO A 142 -6.43 8.07 -2.09
C PRO A 142 -6.40 9.37 -1.31
N ILE A 143 -6.30 10.53 -1.98
CA ILE A 143 -6.32 11.85 -1.33
C ILE A 143 -7.69 12.10 -0.69
N CYS A 144 -8.78 11.89 -1.44
CA CYS A 144 -10.13 12.10 -0.95
C CYS A 144 -10.49 11.14 0.18
N SER A 145 -10.10 9.87 0.07
CA SER A 145 -10.29 8.85 1.12
C SER A 145 -9.50 9.20 2.38
N SER A 146 -8.22 9.59 2.24
CA SER A 146 -7.38 10.00 3.37
C SER A 146 -7.89 11.26 4.06
N TYR A 147 -8.48 12.20 3.31
CA TYR A 147 -9.12 13.37 3.87
C TYR A 147 -10.31 13.01 4.77
N LEU A 148 -11.20 12.14 4.31
CA LEU A 148 -12.31 11.64 5.14
C LEU A 148 -11.81 10.94 6.40
N ARG A 149 -10.83 10.04 6.26
CA ARG A 149 -10.23 9.30 7.38
C ARG A 149 -9.55 10.24 8.37
N ALA A 150 -8.87 11.29 7.91
CA ALA A 150 -8.23 12.29 8.79
C ALA A 150 -9.25 13.01 9.68
N PHE A 151 -10.49 13.20 9.22
CA PHE A 151 -11.59 13.74 10.02
C PHE A 151 -12.38 12.68 10.79
N GLY A 152 -11.92 11.43 10.79
CA GLY A 152 -12.55 10.32 11.51
C GLY A 152 -13.66 9.60 10.74
N PHE A 153 -13.94 9.96 9.50
CA PHE A 153 -14.90 9.29 8.63
C PHE A 153 -14.23 8.11 7.91
N SER A 154 -14.03 6.99 8.61
CA SER A 154 -13.32 5.81 8.06
C SER A 154 -14.27 4.80 7.40
N LYS A 155 -15.58 4.83 7.72
CA LYS A 155 -16.58 3.95 7.12
C LYS A 155 -16.98 4.40 5.72
N GLU A 156 -16.93 5.70 5.47
CA GLU A 156 -17.40 6.33 4.25
C GLU A 156 -16.56 5.93 3.01
N PRO A 157 -15.22 5.94 3.06
CA PRO A 157 -14.40 5.37 2.00
C PRO A 157 -14.63 3.87 1.80
N LEU A 158 -14.87 3.10 2.88
CA LEU A 158 -15.22 1.68 2.77
C LEU A 158 -16.52 1.49 1.99
N TYR A 159 -17.58 2.25 2.28
CA TYR A 159 -18.85 2.14 1.55
C TYR A 159 -18.69 2.53 0.08
N ALA A 160 -17.92 3.58 -0.20
CA ALA A 160 -17.61 3.96 -1.58
C ALA A 160 -16.86 2.83 -2.33
N SER A 161 -15.91 2.17 -1.65
CA SER A 161 -15.18 1.02 -2.21
C SER A 161 -16.06 -0.19 -2.42
N ILE A 162 -16.98 -0.51 -1.48
CA ILE A 162 -17.96 -1.61 -1.66
C ILE A 162 -18.82 -1.34 -2.90
N ILE A 163 -19.40 -0.14 -3.01
CA ILE A 163 -20.25 0.22 -4.15
C ILE A 163 -19.44 0.15 -5.45
N GLY A 164 -18.22 0.71 -5.46
CA GLY A 164 -17.34 0.66 -6.63
C GLY A 164 -17.02 -0.77 -7.06
N ASN A 165 -16.68 -1.67 -6.11
CA ASN A 165 -16.37 -3.06 -6.40
C ASN A 165 -17.57 -3.86 -6.88
N VAL A 166 -18.76 -3.66 -6.32
CA VAL A 166 -20.01 -4.29 -6.81
C VAL A 166 -20.30 -3.86 -8.23
N ILE A 167 -20.20 -2.56 -8.51
CA ILE A 167 -20.40 -2.03 -9.86
C ILE A 167 -19.34 -2.60 -10.83
N ASN A 168 -18.07 -2.67 -10.41
CA ASN A 168 -17.00 -3.25 -11.20
C ASN A 168 -17.31 -4.71 -11.57
N PHE A 169 -17.70 -5.52 -10.58
CA PHE A 169 -18.08 -6.92 -10.80
C PHE A 169 -19.25 -7.06 -11.77
N CYS A 170 -20.33 -6.29 -11.59
CA CYS A 170 -21.49 -6.33 -12.49
C CYS A 170 -21.13 -5.88 -13.92
N LEU A 171 -20.32 -4.82 -14.05
CA LEU A 171 -19.89 -4.34 -15.37
C LEU A 171 -18.91 -5.32 -16.04
N ASN A 172 -17.99 -5.94 -15.28
CA ASN A 172 -17.14 -7.00 -15.81
C ASN A 172 -17.96 -8.15 -16.34
N ALA A 173 -18.94 -8.65 -15.57
CA ALA A 173 -19.83 -9.71 -16.01
C ALA A 173 -20.60 -9.32 -17.30
N PHE A 174 -21.13 -8.10 -17.34
CA PHE A 174 -21.86 -7.59 -18.50
C PHE A 174 -20.96 -7.46 -19.74
N PHE A 175 -19.78 -6.83 -19.59
CA PHE A 175 -18.88 -6.63 -20.74
C PHE A 175 -18.21 -7.91 -21.22
N LEU A 176 -17.91 -8.86 -20.32
CA LEU A 176 -17.29 -10.13 -20.70
C LEU A 176 -18.29 -11.12 -21.29
N PHE A 177 -19.41 -11.36 -20.60
CA PHE A 177 -20.31 -12.46 -20.91
C PHE A 177 -21.49 -12.07 -21.83
N VAL A 178 -21.90 -10.79 -21.81
CA VAL A 178 -23.02 -10.31 -22.66
C VAL A 178 -22.49 -9.61 -23.92
N LEU A 179 -21.52 -8.69 -23.76
CA LEU A 179 -20.98 -7.90 -24.86
C LEU A 179 -19.71 -8.48 -25.49
N HIS A 180 -19.12 -9.50 -24.92
CA HIS A 180 -17.90 -10.18 -25.37
C HIS A 180 -16.73 -9.22 -25.71
N LYS A 181 -16.57 -8.15 -24.91
CA LYS A 181 -15.54 -7.11 -25.13
C LYS A 181 -14.14 -7.49 -24.64
N GLY A 182 -13.96 -8.65 -24.01
CA GLY A 182 -12.66 -9.11 -23.51
C GLY A 182 -11.96 -8.11 -22.61
N VAL A 183 -10.65 -7.92 -22.83
CA VAL A 183 -9.80 -7.00 -22.03
C VAL A 183 -10.29 -5.55 -22.05
N ALA A 184 -10.78 -5.06 -23.19
CA ALA A 184 -11.32 -3.70 -23.29
C ALA A 184 -12.57 -3.51 -22.41
N GLY A 185 -13.39 -4.54 -22.27
CA GLY A 185 -14.56 -4.53 -21.38
C GLY A 185 -14.16 -4.40 -19.91
N VAL A 186 -13.21 -5.24 -19.45
CA VAL A 186 -12.69 -5.18 -18.08
C VAL A 186 -12.02 -3.84 -17.79
N ALA A 187 -11.22 -3.32 -18.72
CA ALA A 187 -10.60 -2.01 -18.60
C ALA A 187 -11.63 -0.89 -18.42
N THR A 188 -12.69 -0.92 -19.25
CA THR A 188 -13.78 0.07 -19.17
C THR A 188 -14.57 -0.05 -17.86
N ALA A 189 -14.89 -1.26 -17.42
CA ALA A 189 -15.55 -1.51 -16.13
C ALA A 189 -14.73 -0.96 -14.95
N THR A 190 -13.42 -1.18 -14.98
CA THR A 190 -12.48 -0.66 -13.97
C THR A 190 -12.48 0.87 -13.92
N VAL A 191 -12.46 1.54 -15.08
CA VAL A 191 -12.50 3.01 -15.14
C VAL A 191 -13.84 3.55 -14.63
N ILE A 192 -14.96 3.01 -15.08
CA ILE A 192 -16.29 3.46 -14.66
C ILE A 192 -16.45 3.30 -13.13
N SER A 193 -16.10 2.14 -12.58
CA SER A 193 -16.21 1.88 -11.14
C SER A 193 -15.35 2.83 -10.31
N ARG A 194 -14.12 3.16 -10.77
CA ARG A 194 -13.24 4.13 -10.12
C ARG A 194 -13.78 5.56 -10.20
N ILE A 195 -14.38 5.95 -11.32
CA ILE A 195 -15.05 7.27 -11.44
C ILE A 195 -16.18 7.36 -10.41
N ILE A 196 -17.02 6.33 -10.31
CA ILE A 196 -18.13 6.31 -9.33
C ILE A 196 -17.59 6.38 -7.90
N ASN A 197 -16.55 5.59 -7.59
CA ASN A 197 -15.89 5.65 -6.29
C ASN A 197 -15.39 7.08 -5.97
N LEU A 198 -14.67 7.72 -6.91
CA LEU A 198 -14.17 9.09 -6.74
C LEU A 198 -15.32 10.07 -6.49
N VAL A 199 -16.38 10.00 -7.27
CA VAL A 199 -17.56 10.88 -7.13
C VAL A 199 -18.18 10.71 -5.73
N ILE A 200 -18.38 9.48 -5.28
CA ILE A 200 -18.95 9.21 -3.96
C ILE A 200 -18.04 9.78 -2.85
N VAL A 201 -16.75 9.53 -2.90
CA VAL A 201 -15.81 9.99 -1.86
C VAL A 201 -15.70 11.53 -1.84
N VAL A 202 -15.73 12.18 -3.01
CA VAL A 202 -15.72 13.65 -3.13
C VAL A 202 -17.01 14.26 -2.56
N LEU A 203 -18.18 13.70 -2.91
CA LEU A 203 -19.48 14.17 -2.41
C LEU A 203 -19.59 13.99 -0.88
N LEU A 204 -19.20 12.82 -0.37
CA LEU A 204 -19.18 12.57 1.07
C LEU A 204 -18.22 13.54 1.79
N GLY A 205 -17.04 13.81 1.21
CA GLY A 205 -16.11 14.79 1.75
C GLY A 205 -16.67 16.22 1.77
N ALA A 206 -17.43 16.60 0.76
CA ALA A 206 -18.06 17.93 0.68
C ALA A 206 -19.22 18.10 1.69
N VAL A 207 -20.01 17.04 1.89
CA VAL A 207 -21.18 17.06 2.78
C VAL A 207 -20.79 16.92 4.25
N LEU A 208 -19.89 15.97 4.56
CA LEU A 208 -19.59 15.59 5.95
C LEU A 208 -18.52 16.48 6.58
N VAL A 209 -17.58 17.01 5.79
CA VAL A 209 -16.45 17.77 6.34
C VAL A 209 -16.63 19.25 6.10
N LYS A 210 -16.98 19.99 7.16
CA LYS A 210 -17.20 21.45 7.14
C LYS A 210 -15.92 22.28 7.32
N ALA A 211 -14.74 21.70 7.10
CA ALA A 211 -13.45 22.36 7.31
C ALA A 211 -13.23 23.59 6.41
N LYS A 212 -13.92 23.66 5.26
CA LYS A 212 -13.88 24.83 4.37
C LYS A 212 -14.35 26.13 5.07
N GLN A 213 -15.21 26.02 6.08
CA GLN A 213 -15.79 27.19 6.80
C GLN A 213 -14.82 27.78 7.82
N HIS A 214 -13.69 27.12 8.10
CA HIS A 214 -12.69 27.59 9.05
C HIS A 214 -11.69 28.53 8.38
N PRO A 215 -11.37 29.69 8.99
CA PRO A 215 -10.55 30.73 8.38
C PRO A 215 -9.04 30.45 8.41
N GLU A 216 -8.59 29.47 9.25
CA GLU A 216 -7.17 29.23 9.44
C GLU A 216 -6.51 28.83 8.11
N ARG A 217 -5.45 29.54 7.75
CA ARG A 217 -4.62 29.28 6.58
C ARG A 217 -3.15 29.50 6.91
N GLU A 218 -2.29 28.81 6.20
CA GLU A 218 -0.85 29.01 6.16
C GLU A 218 -0.40 29.34 4.73
N SER A 219 0.86 29.71 4.54
CA SER A 219 1.41 29.86 3.20
C SER A 219 1.31 28.53 2.43
N ASN A 220 0.80 28.57 1.20
CA ASN A 220 0.74 27.38 0.34
C ASN A 220 2.12 26.71 0.17
N ARG A 221 3.19 27.53 0.12
CA ARG A 221 4.57 27.04 0.02
C ARG A 221 4.99 26.28 1.28
N GLU A 222 4.58 26.74 2.46
CA GLU A 222 4.88 26.08 3.73
C GLU A 222 4.14 24.75 3.85
N VAL A 223 2.83 24.74 3.59
CA VAL A 223 2.01 23.51 3.63
C VAL A 223 2.52 22.48 2.61
N MET A 224 2.81 22.90 1.38
CA MET A 224 3.36 21.99 0.37
C MET A 224 4.76 21.51 0.75
N GLY A 225 5.61 22.37 1.31
CA GLY A 225 6.92 22.01 1.82
C GLY A 225 6.85 20.94 2.92
N GLN A 226 5.90 21.06 3.83
CA GLN A 226 5.66 20.04 4.87
C GLN A 226 5.19 18.71 4.26
N ILE A 227 4.29 18.74 3.27
CA ILE A 227 3.81 17.53 2.56
C ILE A 227 4.97 16.82 1.87
N ILE A 228 5.79 17.55 1.11
CA ILE A 228 6.93 16.98 0.37
C ILE A 228 8.02 16.46 1.33
N ARG A 229 8.29 17.18 2.42
CA ARG A 229 9.30 16.78 3.43
C ARG A 229 9.03 15.40 4.04
N ILE A 230 7.77 14.99 4.12
CA ILE A 230 7.37 13.67 4.63
C ILE A 230 7.16 12.68 3.49
N GLY A 231 6.48 13.14 2.45
CA GLY A 231 6.05 12.29 1.36
C GLY A 231 7.20 11.80 0.49
N LEU A 232 8.14 12.68 0.14
CA LEU A 232 9.26 12.30 -0.73
C LEU A 232 10.16 11.22 -0.11
N PRO A 233 10.61 11.33 1.16
CA PRO A 233 11.31 10.22 1.80
C PRO A 233 10.50 8.92 1.82
N SER A 234 9.20 8.99 2.12
CA SER A 234 8.34 7.80 2.15
C SER A 234 8.23 7.10 0.78
N ALA A 235 8.17 7.86 -0.30
CA ALA A 235 8.16 7.30 -1.65
C ALA A 235 9.52 6.71 -2.03
N CYS A 236 10.64 7.35 -1.64
CA CYS A 236 11.98 6.80 -1.82
C CYS A 236 12.13 5.45 -1.11
N GLU A 237 11.63 5.30 0.12
CA GLU A 237 11.63 4.01 0.82
C GLU A 237 10.88 2.93 0.04
N THR A 238 9.69 3.26 -0.48
CA THR A 238 8.90 2.33 -1.31
C THR A 238 9.63 1.95 -2.59
N ALA A 239 10.30 2.90 -3.25
CA ALA A 239 11.09 2.64 -4.44
C ALA A 239 12.28 1.71 -4.14
N ILE A 240 13.02 1.97 -3.05
CA ILE A 240 14.14 1.13 -2.60
C ILE A 240 13.65 -0.28 -2.26
N TYR A 241 12.49 -0.41 -1.60
CA TYR A 241 11.88 -1.71 -1.32
C TYR A 241 11.62 -2.49 -2.62
N ASN A 242 11.01 -1.87 -3.63
CA ASN A 242 10.71 -2.54 -4.90
C ASN A 242 12.00 -2.97 -5.64
N VAL A 243 13.03 -2.11 -5.65
CA VAL A 243 14.34 -2.46 -6.24
C VAL A 243 14.97 -3.64 -5.48
N SER A 244 14.98 -3.60 -4.16
CA SER A 244 15.51 -4.68 -3.32
C SER A 244 14.79 -6.00 -3.56
N MET A 245 13.46 -5.99 -3.63
CA MET A 245 12.66 -7.20 -3.91
C MET A 245 12.89 -7.73 -5.33
N THR A 246 13.10 -6.85 -6.31
CA THR A 246 13.47 -7.26 -7.67
C THR A 246 14.82 -7.99 -7.69
N LEU A 247 15.80 -7.51 -6.92
CA LEU A 247 17.11 -8.19 -6.79
C LEU A 247 16.98 -9.53 -6.06
N VAL A 248 16.15 -9.63 -5.02
CA VAL A 248 15.86 -10.90 -4.35
C VAL A 248 15.22 -11.90 -5.32
N ILE A 249 14.25 -11.47 -6.13
CA ILE A 249 13.61 -12.32 -7.15
C ILE A 249 14.66 -12.78 -8.18
N ARG A 250 15.54 -11.89 -8.62
CA ARG A 250 16.63 -12.23 -9.55
C ARG A 250 17.52 -13.33 -8.97
N PHE A 251 17.91 -13.24 -7.70
CA PHE A 251 18.70 -14.27 -7.04
C PHE A 251 17.94 -15.59 -6.91
N LEU A 252 16.64 -15.57 -6.55
CA LEU A 252 15.82 -16.76 -6.50
C LEU A 252 15.72 -17.48 -7.85
N ASN A 253 15.60 -16.73 -8.95
CA ASN A 253 15.62 -17.30 -10.30
C ASN A 253 16.96 -17.94 -10.70
N GLN A 254 18.06 -17.54 -10.05
CA GLN A 254 19.38 -18.12 -10.27
C GLN A 254 19.64 -19.39 -9.44
N MET A 255 18.79 -19.69 -8.44
CA MET A 255 19.00 -20.81 -7.52
C MET A 255 18.64 -22.17 -8.12
N ASP A 256 17.69 -22.20 -9.05
CA ASP A 256 17.31 -23.44 -9.75
C ASP A 256 16.75 -23.14 -11.15
N ALA A 257 17.02 -24.08 -12.09
CA ALA A 257 16.57 -23.94 -13.48
C ALA A 257 15.06 -24.19 -13.67
N GLN A 258 14.38 -24.80 -12.69
CA GLN A 258 12.96 -25.13 -12.77
C GLN A 258 12.07 -24.05 -12.15
N GLY A 259 12.67 -23.03 -11.48
CA GLY A 259 11.93 -21.94 -10.85
C GLY A 259 11.16 -22.32 -9.60
N LEU A 260 11.50 -23.45 -8.96
CA LEU A 260 10.83 -23.93 -7.74
C LEU A 260 10.87 -22.88 -6.63
N ASN A 261 12.04 -22.27 -6.41
CA ASN A 261 12.26 -21.32 -5.32
C ASN A 261 11.48 -20.02 -5.50
N VAL A 262 11.44 -19.46 -6.72
CA VAL A 262 10.68 -18.24 -7.00
C VAL A 262 9.18 -18.48 -6.97
N THR A 263 8.74 -19.66 -7.41
CA THR A 263 7.33 -20.07 -7.38
C THR A 263 6.86 -20.29 -5.94
N ALA A 264 7.66 -20.97 -5.10
CA ALA A 264 7.36 -21.14 -3.67
C ALA A 264 7.22 -19.78 -2.96
N ARG A 265 8.14 -18.85 -3.24
CA ARG A 265 8.02 -17.47 -2.72
C ARG A 265 6.72 -16.80 -3.17
N SER A 266 6.34 -16.97 -4.44
CA SER A 266 5.12 -16.36 -4.98
C SER A 266 3.86 -16.88 -4.28
N TYR A 267 3.77 -18.19 -4.04
CA TYR A 267 2.66 -18.77 -3.28
C TYR A 267 2.66 -18.29 -1.82
N THR A 268 3.83 -18.30 -1.17
CA THR A 268 3.94 -17.79 0.20
C THR A 268 3.47 -16.35 0.28
N MET A 269 3.92 -15.47 -0.62
CA MET A 269 3.49 -14.07 -0.65
C MET A 269 1.99 -13.88 -0.88
N GLN A 270 1.35 -14.70 -1.70
CA GLN A 270 -0.09 -14.63 -1.89
C GLN A 270 -0.86 -14.94 -0.61
N ILE A 271 -0.38 -15.93 0.15
CA ILE A 271 -0.99 -16.33 1.43
C ILE A 271 -0.74 -15.24 2.49
N THR A 272 0.51 -14.80 2.66
CA THR A 272 0.90 -13.84 3.71
C THR A 272 0.44 -12.40 3.42
N ASN A 273 0.04 -12.10 2.18
CA ASN A 273 -0.49 -10.78 1.82
C ASN A 273 -1.76 -10.42 2.60
N PHE A 274 -2.54 -11.39 3.06
CA PHE A 274 -3.68 -11.14 3.95
C PHE A 274 -3.22 -10.58 5.30
N SER A 275 -2.20 -11.16 5.91
CA SER A 275 -1.60 -10.68 7.16
C SER A 275 -0.99 -9.29 6.98
N TYR A 276 -0.24 -9.07 5.91
CA TYR A 276 0.30 -7.77 5.54
C TYR A 276 -0.78 -6.70 5.43
N CYS A 277 -1.91 -6.97 4.78
CA CYS A 277 -3.02 -6.02 4.66
C CYS A 277 -3.58 -5.61 6.02
N VAL A 278 -3.71 -6.56 6.95
CA VAL A 278 -4.16 -6.31 8.32
C VAL A 278 -3.14 -5.41 9.06
N GLY A 279 -1.85 -5.73 8.98
CA GLY A 279 -0.76 -4.93 9.56
C GLY A 279 -0.70 -3.52 9.00
N ALA A 280 -0.79 -3.36 7.69
CA ALA A 280 -0.79 -2.08 7.00
C ALA A 280 -2.00 -1.20 7.38
N ALA A 281 -3.19 -1.79 7.47
CA ALA A 281 -4.40 -1.10 7.90
C ALA A 281 -4.30 -0.61 9.36
N LEU A 282 -3.73 -1.43 10.23
CA LEU A 282 -3.49 -1.06 11.63
C LEU A 282 -2.47 0.07 11.75
N ALA A 283 -1.39 0.01 10.99
CA ALA A 283 -0.38 1.07 10.93
C ALA A 283 -0.98 2.40 10.43
N GLN A 284 -1.85 2.34 9.41
CA GLN A 284 -2.55 3.52 8.89
C GLN A 284 -3.52 4.12 9.92
N ALA A 285 -4.31 3.28 10.61
CA ALA A 285 -5.21 3.73 11.68
C ALA A 285 -4.43 4.38 12.84
N ASN A 286 -3.32 3.77 13.23
CA ASN A 286 -2.44 4.32 14.26
C ASN A 286 -1.79 5.64 13.81
N ALA A 287 -1.38 5.77 12.55
CA ALA A 287 -0.81 7.00 12.01
C ALA A 287 -1.79 8.19 12.12
N ILE A 288 -3.07 7.99 11.81
CA ILE A 288 -4.11 9.01 11.96
C ILE A 288 -4.22 9.45 13.43
N MET A 289 -4.31 8.50 14.35
CA MET A 289 -4.40 8.81 15.79
C MET A 289 -3.13 9.48 16.32
N THR A 290 -1.97 9.06 15.85
CA THR A 290 -0.66 9.66 16.16
C THR A 290 -0.66 11.12 15.75
N GLY A 291 -1.07 11.43 14.53
CA GLY A 291 -1.17 12.82 14.05
C GLY A 291 -2.09 13.68 14.91
N TRP A 292 -3.29 13.20 15.25
CA TRP A 292 -4.21 13.93 16.13
C TRP A 292 -3.59 14.22 17.51
N ARG A 293 -2.94 13.23 18.13
CA ARG A 293 -2.35 13.37 19.46
C ARG A 293 -1.13 14.29 19.46
N ILE A 294 -0.31 14.22 18.43
CA ILE A 294 0.84 15.13 18.28
C ILE A 294 0.35 16.57 18.09
N GLY A 295 -0.63 16.77 17.22
CA GLY A 295 -1.25 18.10 17.04
C GLY A 295 -1.85 18.67 18.33
N ALA A 296 -2.47 17.81 19.15
CA ALA A 296 -3.00 18.18 20.47
C ALA A 296 -1.94 18.24 21.57
N LYS A 297 -0.65 17.95 21.28
CA LYS A 297 0.46 17.86 22.24
C LYS A 297 0.26 16.78 23.34
N GLU A 298 -0.57 15.76 23.04
CA GLU A 298 -0.86 14.63 23.94
C GLU A 298 0.20 13.51 23.76
N TYR A 299 1.49 13.81 24.00
CA TYR A 299 2.61 12.91 23.69
C TYR A 299 2.57 11.57 24.43
N ASP A 300 2.16 11.56 25.70
CA ASP A 300 2.08 10.32 26.51
C ASP A 300 0.94 9.42 26.04
N ALA A 301 -0.20 10.01 25.64
CA ALA A 301 -1.30 9.26 25.03
C ALA A 301 -0.89 8.71 23.65
N CYS A 302 -0.08 9.47 22.90
CA CYS A 302 0.48 9.07 21.62
C CYS A 302 1.39 7.85 21.78
N ASP A 303 2.33 7.88 22.72
CA ASP A 303 3.25 6.79 23.00
C ASP A 303 2.52 5.51 23.42
N ARG A 304 1.64 5.61 24.44
CA ARG A 304 0.83 4.46 24.88
C ARG A 304 -0.01 3.88 23.76
N GLY A 305 -0.59 4.74 22.91
CA GLY A 305 -1.43 4.31 21.80
C GLY A 305 -0.65 3.56 20.72
N THR A 306 0.49 4.08 20.30
CA THR A 306 1.36 3.46 19.30
C THR A 306 1.92 2.13 19.81
N ARG A 307 2.34 2.07 21.08
CA ARG A 307 2.78 0.83 21.71
C ARG A 307 1.67 -0.22 21.74
N LYS A 308 0.44 0.18 22.13
CA LYS A 308 -0.73 -0.72 22.13
C LYS A 308 -1.04 -1.22 20.71
N ALA A 309 -0.98 -0.36 19.71
CA ALA A 309 -1.19 -0.75 18.33
C ALA A 309 -0.15 -1.77 17.85
N ALA A 310 1.14 -1.55 18.16
CA ALA A 310 2.20 -2.48 17.81
C ALA A 310 2.00 -3.86 18.46
N ILE A 311 1.66 -3.92 19.75
CA ILE A 311 1.40 -5.18 20.46
C ILE A 311 0.20 -5.92 19.84
N ILE A 312 -0.91 -5.22 19.60
CA ILE A 312 -2.09 -5.82 18.97
C ILE A 312 -1.73 -6.35 17.57
N GLY A 313 -0.99 -5.56 16.80
CA GLY A 313 -0.57 -5.95 15.45
C GLY A 313 0.29 -7.21 15.45
N VAL A 314 1.27 -7.30 16.35
CA VAL A 314 2.13 -8.48 16.50
C VAL A 314 1.31 -9.72 16.88
N ILE A 315 0.41 -9.59 17.87
CA ILE A 315 -0.45 -10.71 18.29
C ILE A 315 -1.30 -11.21 17.12
N VAL A 316 -1.95 -10.31 16.38
CA VAL A 316 -2.79 -10.67 15.24
C VAL A 316 -1.94 -11.32 14.12
N ALA A 317 -0.78 -10.75 13.80
CA ALA A 317 0.12 -11.31 12.80
C ALA A 317 0.59 -12.73 13.18
N VAL A 318 1.04 -12.94 14.42
CA VAL A 318 1.45 -14.27 14.89
C VAL A 318 0.32 -15.29 14.80
N ILE A 319 -0.91 -14.91 15.19
CA ILE A 319 -2.07 -15.81 15.10
C ILE A 319 -2.34 -16.17 13.64
N LEU A 320 -2.40 -15.20 12.73
CA LEU A 320 -2.68 -15.42 11.31
C LEU A 320 -1.58 -16.26 10.65
N GLU A 321 -0.32 -15.90 10.84
CA GLU A 321 0.80 -16.62 10.23
C GLU A 321 0.97 -18.03 10.78
N THR A 322 0.74 -18.24 12.09
CA THR A 322 0.73 -19.58 12.68
C THR A 322 -0.40 -20.42 12.09
N MET A 323 -1.59 -19.82 11.91
CA MET A 323 -2.70 -20.50 11.25
C MET A 323 -2.35 -20.87 9.80
N PHE A 324 -1.75 -19.98 9.03
CA PHE A 324 -1.32 -20.25 7.65
C PHE A 324 -0.24 -21.33 7.60
N ALA A 325 0.74 -21.30 8.50
CA ALA A 325 1.79 -22.29 8.57
C ALA A 325 1.24 -23.69 8.92
N LEU A 326 0.35 -23.79 9.91
CA LEU A 326 -0.28 -25.05 10.31
C LEU A 326 -1.20 -25.61 9.22
N CYS A 327 -1.94 -24.74 8.52
CA CYS A 327 -2.85 -25.12 7.45
C CYS A 327 -2.17 -25.18 6.08
N SER A 328 -0.85 -24.98 6.00
CA SER A 328 -0.11 -24.85 4.73
C SER A 328 -0.34 -26.02 3.78
N GLY A 329 -0.36 -27.26 4.30
CA GLY A 329 -0.61 -28.47 3.49
C GLY A 329 -2.00 -28.47 2.84
N TRP A 330 -3.03 -28.00 3.57
CA TRP A 330 -4.39 -27.89 3.04
C TRP A 330 -4.53 -26.72 2.07
N ILE A 331 -4.00 -25.56 2.43
CA ILE A 331 -4.03 -24.37 1.57
C ILE A 331 -3.30 -24.64 0.25
N MET A 332 -2.14 -25.28 0.31
CA MET A 332 -1.34 -25.55 -0.88
C MET A 332 -1.98 -26.56 -1.84
N GLN A 333 -2.89 -27.42 -1.39
CA GLN A 333 -3.66 -28.30 -2.29
C GLN A 333 -4.52 -27.52 -3.31
N LEU A 334 -4.84 -26.24 -3.00
CA LEU A 334 -5.54 -25.37 -3.93
C LEU A 334 -4.63 -24.83 -5.06
N PHE A 335 -3.30 -24.82 -4.83
CA PHE A 335 -2.32 -24.24 -5.75
C PHE A 335 -1.44 -25.27 -6.43
N SER A 336 -1.00 -26.31 -5.71
CA SER A 336 -0.07 -27.32 -6.22
C SER A 336 -0.25 -28.66 -5.53
N LYS A 337 -0.10 -29.74 -6.31
CA LYS A 337 -0.07 -31.13 -5.80
C LYS A 337 1.35 -31.67 -5.60
N ASP A 338 2.38 -30.89 -5.95
CA ASP A 338 3.78 -31.29 -5.81
C ASP A 338 4.19 -31.29 -4.33
N PRO A 339 4.57 -32.47 -3.75
CA PRO A 339 4.97 -32.55 -2.35
C PRO A 339 6.18 -31.69 -1.99
N GLN A 340 7.11 -31.48 -2.93
CA GLN A 340 8.30 -30.63 -2.71
C GLN A 340 7.88 -29.19 -2.56
N MET A 341 6.99 -28.72 -3.43
CA MET A 341 6.45 -27.36 -3.36
C MET A 341 5.69 -27.12 -2.06
N VAL A 342 4.81 -28.04 -1.67
CA VAL A 342 4.02 -27.96 -0.42
C VAL A 342 4.96 -27.91 0.80
N SER A 343 5.97 -28.77 0.86
CA SER A 343 6.95 -28.78 1.95
C SER A 343 7.77 -27.48 2.01
N LEU A 344 8.20 -26.96 0.86
CA LEU A 344 8.99 -25.73 0.80
C LEU A 344 8.15 -24.54 1.26
N VAL A 345 6.94 -24.37 0.74
CA VAL A 345 6.04 -23.27 1.17
C VAL A 345 5.73 -23.36 2.66
N GLY A 346 5.50 -24.56 3.21
CA GLY A 346 5.32 -24.75 4.64
C GLY A 346 6.49 -24.23 5.48
N LYS A 347 7.74 -24.50 5.03
CA LYS A 347 8.95 -23.97 5.69
C LYS A 347 9.03 -22.43 5.59
N LEU A 348 8.71 -21.87 4.43
CA LEU A 348 8.72 -20.42 4.23
C LEU A 348 7.67 -19.73 5.12
N LEU A 349 6.45 -20.27 5.21
CA LEU A 349 5.40 -19.76 6.10
C LEU A 349 5.80 -19.83 7.59
N ALA A 350 6.51 -20.89 8.00
CA ALA A 350 7.01 -20.98 9.37
C ALA A 350 8.04 -19.88 9.70
N ILE A 351 8.90 -19.52 8.76
CA ILE A 351 9.85 -18.41 8.91
C ILE A 351 9.11 -17.07 8.87
N ASP A 352 8.07 -16.97 8.05
CA ASP A 352 7.28 -15.75 7.87
C ASP A 352 6.57 -15.30 9.16
N ILE A 353 6.30 -16.21 10.11
CA ILE A 353 5.79 -15.85 11.45
C ILE A 353 6.69 -14.79 12.10
N VAL A 354 8.00 -15.00 12.10
CA VAL A 354 8.98 -14.06 12.68
C VAL A 354 9.14 -12.81 11.79
N LEU A 355 9.11 -13.01 10.47
CA LEU A 355 9.18 -11.92 9.50
C LEU A 355 8.03 -10.94 9.69
N GLU A 356 6.78 -11.43 9.79
CA GLU A 356 5.60 -10.59 9.97
C GLU A 356 5.56 -9.90 11.35
N MET A 357 6.06 -10.51 12.41
CA MET A 357 6.25 -9.83 13.70
C MET A 357 7.14 -8.58 13.53
N GLY A 358 8.27 -8.73 12.85
CA GLY A 358 9.16 -7.62 12.51
C GLY A 358 8.47 -6.59 11.63
N ARG A 359 7.82 -7.04 10.56
CA ARG A 359 7.15 -6.19 9.56
C ARG A 359 6.05 -5.35 10.16
N VAL A 360 5.13 -5.91 10.93
CA VAL A 360 4.04 -5.15 11.56
C VAL A 360 4.58 -4.13 12.56
N THR A 361 5.59 -4.50 13.35
CA THR A 361 6.26 -3.57 14.27
C THR A 361 6.91 -2.40 13.50
N ASN A 362 7.64 -2.71 12.43
CA ASN A 362 8.24 -1.73 11.54
C ASN A 362 7.19 -0.81 10.89
N LEU A 363 6.08 -1.36 10.39
CA LEU A 363 4.99 -0.59 9.80
C LEU A 363 4.36 0.37 10.82
N VAL A 364 4.02 -0.09 12.02
CA VAL A 364 3.33 0.72 13.04
C VAL A 364 4.22 1.86 13.52
N TYR A 365 5.46 1.58 13.94
CA TYR A 365 6.38 2.62 14.41
C TYR A 365 6.90 3.48 13.27
N GLY A 366 7.18 2.90 12.09
CA GLY A 366 7.61 3.64 10.91
C GLY A 366 6.59 4.66 10.45
N GLN A 367 5.31 4.28 10.35
CA GLN A 367 4.23 5.21 10.00
C GLN A 367 4.00 6.26 11.10
N ALA A 368 4.13 5.90 12.37
CA ALA A 368 4.03 6.85 13.48
C ALA A 368 5.18 7.89 13.43
N LEU A 369 6.42 7.47 13.16
CA LEU A 369 7.57 8.37 12.98
C LEU A 369 7.36 9.31 11.79
N LYS A 370 6.94 8.78 10.64
CA LYS A 370 6.63 9.61 9.46
C LYS A 370 5.55 10.64 9.77
N THR A 371 4.48 10.20 10.40
CA THR A 371 3.37 11.10 10.79
C THR A 371 3.80 12.13 11.82
N SER A 372 4.78 11.85 12.67
CA SER A 372 5.35 12.84 13.61
C SER A 372 6.24 13.89 12.94
N GLY A 373 6.63 13.71 11.68
CA GLY A 373 7.57 14.55 10.94
C GLY A 373 9.00 14.00 10.89
N ASP A 374 9.27 12.84 11.51
CA ASP A 374 10.57 12.16 11.46
C ASP A 374 10.62 11.12 10.34
N ALA A 375 10.41 11.56 9.10
CA ALA A 375 10.32 10.68 7.93
C ALA A 375 11.67 10.19 7.42
N VAL A 376 12.75 10.93 7.66
CA VAL A 376 14.09 10.60 7.13
C VAL A 376 14.68 9.36 7.80
N PHE A 377 14.49 9.20 9.12
CA PHE A 377 15.04 8.06 9.85
C PHE A 377 14.52 6.70 9.32
N PRO A 378 13.18 6.49 9.16
CA PRO A 378 12.68 5.26 8.55
C PRO A 378 13.27 4.95 7.17
N VAL A 379 13.43 5.98 6.33
CA VAL A 379 13.98 5.81 4.98
C VAL A 379 15.43 5.36 5.00
N VAL A 380 16.26 6.00 5.82
CA VAL A 380 17.68 5.63 5.94
C VAL A 380 17.83 4.21 6.47
N MET A 381 17.06 3.86 7.52
CA MET A 381 17.03 2.49 8.04
C MET A 381 16.55 1.49 6.98
N GLY A 382 15.49 1.83 6.25
CA GLY A 382 14.99 1.02 5.15
C GLY A 382 16.05 0.81 4.07
N ALA A 383 16.65 1.88 3.56
CA ALA A 383 17.66 1.81 2.51
C ALA A 383 18.86 0.94 2.90
N CYS A 384 19.38 1.13 4.12
CA CYS A 384 20.55 0.38 4.59
C CYS A 384 20.24 -1.10 4.76
N PHE A 385 19.17 -1.44 5.49
CA PHE A 385 18.94 -2.83 5.89
C PHE A 385 18.20 -3.66 4.83
N MET A 386 17.36 -3.07 3.97
CA MET A 386 16.84 -3.76 2.79
C MET A 386 17.96 -4.24 1.87
N ILE A 387 18.97 -3.42 1.63
CA ILE A 387 20.11 -3.81 0.81
C ILE A 387 21.01 -4.81 1.54
N LEU A 388 21.36 -4.52 2.79
CA LEU A 388 22.30 -5.34 3.55
C LEU A 388 21.71 -6.70 3.95
N CYS A 389 20.51 -6.71 4.54
CA CYS A 389 19.91 -7.93 5.08
C CYS A 389 19.04 -8.65 4.04
N SER A 390 18.11 -7.96 3.35
CA SER A 390 17.26 -8.65 2.38
C SER A 390 18.05 -9.09 1.14
N VAL A 391 18.77 -8.17 0.47
CA VAL A 391 19.53 -8.50 -0.75
C VAL A 391 20.80 -9.26 -0.40
N GLY A 392 21.63 -8.72 0.50
CA GLY A 392 22.88 -9.33 0.94
C GLY A 392 22.67 -10.66 1.67
N GLY A 393 21.64 -10.77 2.53
CA GLY A 393 21.26 -12.00 3.20
C GLY A 393 20.76 -13.07 2.22
N THR A 394 19.96 -12.69 1.20
CA THR A 394 19.56 -13.61 0.13
C THR A 394 20.77 -14.16 -0.62
N TYR A 395 21.74 -13.34 -0.95
CA TYR A 395 22.97 -13.77 -1.58
C TYR A 395 23.78 -14.70 -0.65
N LEU A 396 23.99 -14.30 0.60
CA LEU A 396 24.81 -15.04 1.54
C LEU A 396 24.16 -16.38 1.93
N PHE A 397 22.95 -16.35 2.48
CA PHE A 397 22.26 -17.53 2.98
C PHE A 397 21.65 -18.37 1.85
N GLY A 398 21.06 -17.71 0.85
CA GLY A 398 20.40 -18.40 -0.25
C GLY A 398 21.36 -19.03 -1.23
N ILE A 399 22.35 -18.25 -1.75
CA ILE A 399 23.26 -18.70 -2.79
C ILE A 399 24.53 -19.29 -2.19
N ARG A 400 25.27 -18.55 -1.34
CA ARG A 400 26.59 -19.00 -0.85
C ARG A 400 26.51 -20.17 0.12
N LEU A 401 25.54 -20.18 1.03
CA LEU A 401 25.31 -21.28 1.97
C LEU A 401 24.35 -22.36 1.43
N GLY A 402 23.79 -22.19 0.23
CA GLY A 402 22.95 -23.17 -0.43
C GLY A 402 21.58 -23.42 0.23
N LEU A 403 21.11 -22.51 1.09
CA LEU A 403 19.80 -22.62 1.73
C LEU A 403 18.63 -22.23 0.82
N LEU A 404 18.93 -21.76 -0.41
CA LEU A 404 17.95 -21.42 -1.45
C LEU A 404 16.88 -20.42 -0.95
N ALA A 405 15.58 -20.67 -1.25
CA ALA A 405 14.49 -19.78 -0.82
C ALA A 405 14.40 -19.61 0.71
N VAL A 406 14.74 -20.63 1.48
CA VAL A 406 14.80 -20.56 2.95
C VAL A 406 15.84 -19.52 3.38
N GLY A 407 17.00 -19.50 2.76
CA GLY A 407 18.05 -18.49 3.01
C GLY A 407 17.60 -17.08 2.65
N ALA A 408 16.85 -16.92 1.56
CA ALA A 408 16.28 -15.62 1.19
C ALA A 408 15.27 -15.12 2.26
N TYR A 409 14.41 -15.99 2.77
CA TYR A 409 13.46 -15.64 3.83
C TYR A 409 14.16 -15.32 5.16
N ILE A 410 15.26 -16.00 5.51
CA ILE A 410 16.10 -15.65 6.67
C ILE A 410 16.65 -14.21 6.49
N GLY A 411 17.16 -13.89 5.32
CA GLY A 411 17.66 -12.53 5.01
C GLY A 411 16.58 -11.45 5.14
N MET A 412 15.39 -11.70 4.58
CA MET A 412 14.25 -10.77 4.69
C MET A 412 13.74 -10.65 6.13
N THR A 413 13.71 -11.74 6.90
CA THR A 413 13.36 -11.73 8.33
C THR A 413 14.35 -10.88 9.13
N GLY A 414 15.65 -11.03 8.86
CA GLY A 414 16.69 -10.20 9.47
C GLY A 414 16.49 -8.71 9.19
N ASP A 415 16.17 -8.35 7.95
CA ASP A 415 15.86 -6.97 7.57
C ASP A 415 14.67 -6.41 8.38
N GLU A 416 13.52 -7.09 8.36
CA GLU A 416 12.33 -6.61 9.04
C GLU A 416 12.52 -6.50 10.56
N CYS A 417 13.19 -7.48 11.18
CA CYS A 417 13.46 -7.47 12.62
C CYS A 417 14.42 -6.34 13.01
N VAL A 418 15.51 -6.13 12.28
CA VAL A 418 16.46 -5.07 12.58
C VAL A 418 15.83 -3.70 12.41
N ARG A 419 15.06 -3.50 11.34
CA ARG A 419 14.31 -2.26 11.14
C ARG A 419 13.27 -2.04 12.24
N ALA A 420 12.55 -3.08 12.65
CA ALA A 420 11.58 -3.00 13.75
C ALA A 420 12.21 -2.54 15.05
N VAL A 421 13.37 -3.11 15.43
CA VAL A 421 14.13 -2.69 16.61
C VAL A 421 14.59 -1.24 16.45
N GLY A 422 15.15 -0.86 15.31
CA GLY A 422 15.58 0.50 15.02
C GLY A 422 14.44 1.53 15.13
N MET A 423 13.27 1.22 14.56
CA MET A 423 12.08 2.08 14.63
C MET A 423 11.58 2.22 16.08
N TYR A 424 11.52 1.11 16.82
CA TYR A 424 11.14 1.11 18.23
C TYR A 424 12.11 1.94 19.08
N LEU A 425 13.41 1.77 18.92
CA LEU A 425 14.43 2.54 19.67
C LEU A 425 14.36 4.03 19.32
N ARG A 426 14.16 4.38 18.04
CA ARG A 426 13.95 5.76 17.62
C ARG A 426 12.72 6.37 18.25
N TRP A 427 11.60 5.63 18.28
CA TRP A 427 10.38 6.06 18.95
C TRP A 427 10.58 6.25 20.45
N LYS A 428 11.18 5.28 21.12
CA LYS A 428 11.48 5.31 22.56
C LYS A 428 12.40 6.47 22.94
N SER A 429 13.31 6.91 22.07
CA SER A 429 14.20 8.04 22.32
C SER A 429 13.48 9.39 22.49
N GLY A 430 12.20 9.47 22.10
CA GLY A 430 11.39 10.69 22.21
C GLY A 430 11.73 11.80 21.21
N LYS A 431 12.74 11.63 20.35
CA LYS A 431 13.18 12.64 19.36
C LYS A 431 12.10 13.07 18.38
N TRP A 432 11.08 12.24 18.17
CA TRP A 432 9.92 12.55 17.32
C TRP A 432 9.03 13.66 17.91
N LYS A 433 9.06 13.89 19.24
CA LYS A 433 8.25 14.93 19.92
C LYS A 433 8.63 16.34 19.47
N GLU A 434 9.88 16.55 19.05
CA GLU A 434 10.41 17.85 18.61
C GLU A 434 10.21 18.09 17.11
N LYS A 435 9.73 17.08 16.35
CA LYS A 435 9.61 17.14 14.90
C LYS A 435 8.20 17.47 14.38
N GLY A 436 7.28 17.77 15.29
CA GLY A 436 5.90 18.14 14.95
C GLY A 436 5.83 19.26 13.91
N LEU A 437 4.87 19.18 13.01
CA LEU A 437 4.70 20.09 11.88
C LEU A 437 4.01 21.40 12.30
N VAL A 438 3.20 21.35 13.34
CA VAL A 438 2.47 22.52 13.86
C VAL A 438 3.38 23.30 14.77
N LYS A 439 3.81 24.49 14.33
CA LYS A 439 4.56 25.42 15.14
C LYS A 439 3.72 25.92 16.33
N SER A 440 4.25 25.94 17.52
CA SER A 440 3.68 26.72 18.63
C SER A 440 3.72 28.19 18.25
N ARG A 441 2.56 28.85 18.21
CA ARG A 441 2.52 30.31 18.24
C ARG A 441 2.92 30.83 19.61
#